data_1407e6e2e7385c981a66ccdcc2bc361c
#
_entry.id   1407e6e2e7385c981a66ccdcc2bc361c
#
_cell.length_a   1.000
_cell.length_b   1.000
_cell.length_c   1.000
_cell.angle_alpha   90.00
_cell.angle_beta   90.00
_cell.angle_gamma   90.00
#
_symmetry.space_group_name_H-M   'P 1'
#
loop_
_entity.id
_entity.type
_entity.pdbx_description
1 polymer ?
#
loop_
_entity_poly.entity_id
_entity_poly.type
_entity_poly.pdbx_seq_one_letter_code
_entity_poly.pdbx_strand_id
1 'polypeptide(L)'
;MITPELAPGKKYPVFFQHYGGPHSQTVSGGWSGALQQHIVDRGYVWFQIDNRGSANRGVAFEQPIYQAMGGIEVADQLAGANYLKSLDFVDAGRVATYGWSYGGYMTLKMLEANPGVYAAGIAGAPVSRWELYDTHYTERYMGDPREVTDAYKRADVMQDAAKISDPLLLIHGMADDNVVFENSTALAAKLQAEAVPFEMMFYPGFTHRVGGPKVSVHLWNTIFEFLDRNGVGPGPR
;
A
#
# COMPACT_ATOMS: atom_id res chain seq x y z
N MET A 1 -8.80 -0.70 -13.95
CA MET A 1 -7.75 -1.61 -14.44
C MET A 1 -7.29 -1.13 -15.80
N ILE A 2 -5.97 -1.15 -16.03
CA ILE A 2 -5.35 -0.90 -17.34
C ILE A 2 -4.43 -2.09 -17.62
N THR A 3 -4.49 -2.64 -18.84
CA THR A 3 -3.69 -3.81 -19.23
C THR A 3 -2.69 -3.44 -20.32
N PRO A 4 -1.52 -4.07 -20.36
CA PRO A 4 -0.73 -4.06 -21.59
C PRO A 4 -1.50 -4.75 -22.73
N GLU A 5 -0.97 -4.73 -23.93
CA GLU A 5 -1.51 -5.55 -25.02
C GLU A 5 -1.44 -7.04 -24.62
N LEU A 6 -2.62 -7.68 -24.53
CA LEU A 6 -2.72 -9.05 -24.05
C LEU A 6 -2.43 -10.04 -25.17
N ALA A 7 -1.36 -10.80 -25.05
CA ALA A 7 -1.04 -11.90 -25.98
C ALA A 7 -1.72 -13.21 -25.53
N PRO A 8 -2.23 -14.02 -26.45
CA PRO A 8 -2.87 -15.30 -26.13
C PRO A 8 -1.95 -16.21 -25.30
N GLY A 9 -2.46 -16.75 -24.19
CA GLY A 9 -1.72 -17.67 -23.32
C GLY A 9 -0.65 -17.05 -22.44
N LYS A 10 -0.36 -15.75 -22.57
CA LYS A 10 0.60 -15.05 -21.71
C LYS A 10 -0.08 -14.58 -20.44
N LYS A 11 0.61 -14.75 -19.30
CA LYS A 11 0.19 -14.22 -18.00
C LYS A 11 1.06 -13.03 -17.61
N TYR A 12 0.45 -12.03 -16.97
CA TYR A 12 1.07 -10.76 -16.64
C TYR A 12 1.12 -10.54 -15.14
N PRO A 13 2.22 -9.96 -14.60
CA PRO A 13 2.27 -9.50 -13.23
C PRO A 13 1.32 -8.32 -13.01
N VAL A 14 0.91 -8.13 -11.78
CA VAL A 14 0.01 -7.04 -11.39
C VAL A 14 0.74 -6.05 -10.48
N PHE A 15 0.59 -4.76 -10.81
CA PHE A 15 0.90 -3.65 -9.93
C PHE A 15 -0.42 -3.15 -9.33
N PHE A 16 -0.72 -3.58 -8.11
CA PHE A 16 -1.94 -3.26 -7.40
C PHE A 16 -1.72 -2.03 -6.52
N GLN A 17 -2.12 -0.87 -7.02
CA GLN A 17 -2.02 0.40 -6.30
C GLN A 17 -3.32 0.68 -5.55
N HIS A 18 -3.21 1.19 -4.33
CA HIS A 18 -4.34 1.60 -3.50
C HIS A 18 -3.99 2.80 -2.62
N TYR A 19 -5.03 3.46 -2.13
CA TYR A 19 -4.94 4.40 -1.01
C TYR A 19 -5.78 3.87 0.17
N GLY A 20 -7.07 3.68 -0.03
CA GLY A 20 -7.97 2.99 0.89
C GLY A 20 -8.50 3.83 2.05
N GLY A 21 -7.94 5.02 2.28
CA GLY A 21 -8.29 5.86 3.43
C GLY A 21 -9.67 6.48 3.35
N PRO A 22 -10.22 6.89 4.51
CA PRO A 22 -11.53 7.54 4.57
C PRO A 22 -11.58 8.83 3.76
N HIS A 23 -12.74 9.12 3.19
CA HIS A 23 -13.01 10.27 2.31
C HIS A 23 -12.11 10.38 1.07
N SER A 24 -11.42 9.31 0.69
CA SER A 24 -10.64 9.25 -0.56
C SER A 24 -11.41 8.51 -1.65
N GLN A 25 -11.14 8.88 -2.89
CA GLN A 25 -11.55 8.13 -4.08
C GLN A 25 -10.38 8.08 -5.04
N THR A 26 -9.94 6.88 -5.41
CA THR A 26 -8.83 6.67 -6.34
C THR A 26 -9.28 6.27 -7.73
N VAL A 27 -10.40 5.55 -7.82
CA VAL A 27 -10.95 5.10 -9.10
C VAL A 27 -11.76 6.22 -9.75
N SER A 28 -11.40 6.59 -10.98
CA SER A 28 -12.10 7.58 -11.80
C SER A 28 -12.25 7.08 -13.23
N GLY A 29 -13.18 7.69 -13.98
CA GLY A 29 -13.42 7.36 -15.39
C GLY A 29 -12.48 8.06 -16.39
N GLY A 30 -11.47 8.81 -15.89
CA GLY A 30 -10.55 9.56 -16.73
C GLY A 30 -9.23 8.82 -17.02
N TRP A 31 -8.34 9.49 -17.76
CA TRP A 31 -6.97 9.01 -17.96
C TRP A 31 -6.21 9.02 -16.63
N SER A 32 -5.63 7.88 -16.27
CA SER A 32 -4.98 7.69 -14.98
C SER A 32 -3.63 8.41 -14.82
N GLY A 33 -2.99 8.79 -15.93
CA GLY A 33 -1.75 9.55 -15.93
C GLY A 33 -0.54 8.83 -16.57
N ALA A 34 0.52 9.58 -16.80
CA ALA A 34 1.71 9.09 -17.48
C ALA A 34 2.47 8.00 -16.69
N LEU A 35 2.45 8.08 -15.37
CA LEU A 35 3.09 7.09 -14.53
C LEU A 35 2.39 5.72 -14.64
N GLN A 36 1.08 5.69 -14.58
CA GLN A 36 0.29 4.46 -14.72
C GLN A 36 0.49 3.85 -16.11
N GLN A 37 0.52 4.70 -17.13
CA GLN A 37 0.84 4.25 -18.49
C GLN A 37 2.25 3.65 -18.56
N HIS A 38 3.24 4.28 -17.93
CA HIS A 38 4.61 3.75 -17.88
C HIS A 38 4.68 2.38 -17.19
N ILE A 39 3.94 2.17 -16.10
CA ILE A 39 3.84 0.86 -15.42
C ILE A 39 3.27 -0.19 -16.37
N VAL A 40 2.22 0.15 -17.11
CA VAL A 40 1.58 -0.74 -18.10
C VAL A 40 2.52 -1.02 -19.28
N ASP A 41 3.23 0.00 -19.79
CA ASP A 41 4.21 -0.14 -20.87
C ASP A 41 5.40 -1.02 -20.46
N ARG A 42 5.71 -1.11 -19.17
CA ARG A 42 6.68 -2.07 -18.63
C ARG A 42 6.17 -3.51 -18.66
N GLY A 43 4.87 -3.72 -18.83
CA GLY A 43 4.25 -5.04 -18.93
C GLY A 43 3.48 -5.48 -17.70
N TYR A 44 3.19 -4.59 -16.76
CA TYR A 44 2.29 -4.88 -15.65
C TYR A 44 0.84 -4.61 -16.02
N VAL A 45 -0.06 -5.41 -15.47
CA VAL A 45 -1.46 -4.99 -15.29
C VAL A 45 -1.49 -4.00 -14.15
N TRP A 46 -2.00 -2.79 -14.39
CA TRP A 46 -2.23 -1.81 -13.34
C TRP A 46 -3.68 -1.89 -12.85
N PHE A 47 -3.85 -1.97 -11.53
CA PHE A 47 -5.16 -2.15 -10.91
C PHE A 47 -5.35 -1.26 -9.70
N GLN A 48 -6.56 -0.73 -9.55
CA GLN A 48 -7.05 -0.02 -8.36
C GLN A 48 -8.49 -0.40 -8.08
N ILE A 49 -8.86 -0.34 -6.79
CA ILE A 49 -10.22 -0.49 -6.29
C ILE A 49 -10.43 0.47 -5.11
N ASP A 50 -11.58 1.08 -5.02
CA ASP A 50 -12.03 1.82 -3.84
C ASP A 50 -12.81 0.88 -2.93
N ASN A 51 -12.33 0.74 -1.69
CA ASN A 51 -12.94 -0.08 -0.65
C ASN A 51 -14.02 0.69 0.12
N ARG A 52 -14.81 -0.01 0.92
CA ARG A 52 -15.67 0.63 1.93
C ARG A 52 -14.83 1.51 2.86
N GLY A 53 -15.38 2.66 3.25
CA GLY A 53 -14.67 3.75 3.91
C GLY A 53 -14.27 4.86 2.96
N SER A 54 -14.10 4.61 1.65
CA SER A 54 -13.82 5.65 0.66
C SER A 54 -15.05 6.46 0.29
N ALA A 55 -14.82 7.64 -0.34
CA ALA A 55 -15.84 8.66 -0.60
C ALA A 55 -16.75 8.36 -1.80
N ASN A 56 -17.78 9.21 -1.92
CA ASN A 56 -18.64 9.39 -3.10
C ASN A 56 -19.57 8.20 -3.44
N ARG A 57 -19.82 7.32 -2.46
CA ARG A 57 -20.76 6.20 -2.60
C ARG A 57 -21.86 6.19 -1.53
N GLY A 58 -21.95 7.29 -0.77
CA GLY A 58 -22.94 7.48 0.28
C GLY A 58 -22.53 6.92 1.64
N VAL A 59 -23.25 7.37 2.67
CA VAL A 59 -22.92 7.16 4.09
C VAL A 59 -22.75 5.68 4.45
N ALA A 60 -23.61 4.81 3.94
CA ALA A 60 -23.54 3.36 4.22
C ALA A 60 -22.24 2.71 3.69
N PHE A 61 -21.60 3.29 2.69
CA PHE A 61 -20.32 2.84 2.17
C PHE A 61 -19.13 3.47 2.92
N GLU A 62 -19.28 4.69 3.38
CA GLU A 62 -18.21 5.46 4.04
C GLU A 62 -18.07 5.12 5.54
N GLN A 63 -19.18 5.00 6.27
CA GLN A 63 -19.16 4.83 7.73
C GLN A 63 -18.52 3.52 8.27
N PRO A 64 -18.51 2.37 7.58
CA PRO A 64 -17.97 1.13 8.16
C PRO A 64 -16.51 1.21 8.62
N ILE A 65 -15.73 2.19 8.14
CA ILE A 65 -14.32 2.39 8.54
C ILE A 65 -14.19 3.10 9.89
N TYR A 66 -15.26 3.76 10.40
CA TYR A 66 -15.22 4.49 11.65
C TYR A 66 -14.89 3.55 12.82
N GLN A 67 -13.85 3.87 13.58
CA GLN A 67 -13.26 3.04 14.66
C GLN A 67 -12.86 1.62 14.22
N ALA A 68 -12.64 1.41 12.92
CA ALA A 68 -12.35 0.10 12.32
C ALA A 68 -11.27 0.14 11.24
N MET A 69 -10.40 1.16 11.26
CA MET A 69 -9.27 1.24 10.33
C MET A 69 -8.38 -0.01 10.40
N GLY A 70 -7.90 -0.48 9.26
CA GLY A 70 -7.11 -1.70 9.12
C GLY A 70 -7.94 -2.98 9.09
N GLY A 71 -9.28 -2.88 8.99
CA GLY A 71 -10.18 -4.02 8.98
C GLY A 71 -10.98 -4.17 7.69
N ILE A 72 -12.04 -3.37 7.55
CA ILE A 72 -13.00 -3.54 6.45
C ILE A 72 -12.39 -3.22 5.08
N GLU A 73 -11.57 -2.18 5.01
CA GLU A 73 -10.87 -1.78 3.81
C GLU A 73 -9.84 -2.84 3.37
N VAL A 74 -9.16 -3.49 4.32
CA VAL A 74 -8.24 -4.60 4.05
C VAL A 74 -8.99 -5.79 3.45
N ALA A 75 -10.15 -6.14 4.00
CA ALA A 75 -10.99 -7.23 3.49
C ALA A 75 -11.46 -6.96 2.05
N ASP A 76 -11.83 -5.71 1.74
CA ASP A 76 -12.25 -5.33 0.40
C ASP A 76 -11.08 -5.33 -0.60
N GLN A 77 -9.88 -4.89 -0.20
CA GLN A 77 -8.68 -4.97 -1.03
C GLN A 77 -8.28 -6.43 -1.29
N LEU A 78 -8.42 -7.31 -0.30
CA LEU A 78 -8.23 -8.76 -0.47
C LEU A 78 -9.21 -9.35 -1.48
N ALA A 79 -10.47 -8.93 -1.46
CA ALA A 79 -11.45 -9.34 -2.47
C ALA A 79 -11.03 -8.90 -3.88
N GLY A 80 -10.46 -7.69 -4.01
CA GLY A 80 -9.84 -7.20 -5.24
C GLY A 80 -8.66 -8.07 -5.71
N ALA A 81 -7.78 -8.45 -4.80
CA ALA A 81 -6.65 -9.35 -5.10
C ALA A 81 -7.12 -10.74 -5.57
N ASN A 82 -8.14 -11.30 -4.92
CA ASN A 82 -8.73 -12.57 -5.32
C ASN A 82 -9.40 -12.50 -6.69
N TYR A 83 -10.10 -11.40 -6.99
CA TYR A 83 -10.63 -11.15 -8.32
C TYR A 83 -9.52 -11.12 -9.38
N LEU A 84 -8.42 -10.39 -9.14
CA LEU A 84 -7.28 -10.35 -10.07
C LEU A 84 -6.73 -11.75 -10.33
N LYS A 85 -6.52 -12.54 -9.27
CA LYS A 85 -5.99 -13.91 -9.38
C LYS A 85 -6.91 -14.88 -10.15
N SER A 86 -8.19 -14.55 -10.29
CA SER A 86 -9.16 -15.34 -11.06
C SER A 86 -9.13 -15.04 -12.56
N LEU A 87 -8.43 -13.99 -13.01
CA LEU A 87 -8.37 -13.61 -14.41
C LEU A 87 -7.33 -14.43 -15.18
N ASP A 88 -7.71 -14.98 -16.33
CA ASP A 88 -6.87 -15.89 -17.12
C ASP A 88 -5.53 -15.29 -17.55
N PHE A 89 -5.48 -13.98 -17.77
CA PHE A 89 -4.28 -13.25 -18.17
C PHE A 89 -3.41 -12.76 -17.01
N VAL A 90 -3.84 -12.98 -15.75
CA VAL A 90 -3.07 -12.59 -14.57
C VAL A 90 -2.21 -13.74 -14.09
N ASP A 91 -0.94 -13.44 -13.77
CA ASP A 91 -0.09 -14.35 -13.03
C ASP A 91 -0.42 -14.22 -11.52
N ALA A 92 -1.17 -15.18 -11.00
CA ALA A 92 -1.62 -15.18 -9.62
C ALA A 92 -0.48 -15.18 -8.58
N GLY A 93 0.70 -15.64 -8.97
CA GLY A 93 1.91 -15.62 -8.13
C GLY A 93 2.71 -14.31 -8.20
N ARG A 94 2.31 -13.36 -9.06
CA ARG A 94 3.05 -12.11 -9.27
C ARG A 94 2.15 -10.88 -9.09
N VAL A 95 1.46 -10.79 -7.97
CA VAL A 95 0.64 -9.63 -7.58
C VAL A 95 1.39 -8.83 -6.53
N ALA A 96 1.94 -7.68 -6.90
CA ALA A 96 2.53 -6.73 -5.95
C ALA A 96 1.50 -5.71 -5.49
N THR A 97 1.60 -5.29 -4.22
CA THR A 97 0.75 -4.25 -3.64
C THR A 97 1.57 -2.99 -3.31
N TYR A 98 1.03 -1.82 -3.61
CA TYR A 98 1.69 -0.53 -3.41
C TYR A 98 0.72 0.52 -2.91
N GLY A 99 1.15 1.27 -1.90
CA GLY A 99 0.44 2.45 -1.44
C GLY A 99 1.34 3.47 -0.75
N TRP A 100 0.88 4.73 -0.69
CA TRP A 100 1.58 5.85 -0.08
C TRP A 100 0.72 6.45 1.03
N SER A 101 1.33 6.88 2.15
CA SER A 101 0.62 7.49 3.28
C SER A 101 -0.36 6.48 3.93
N TYR A 102 -1.66 6.78 3.96
CA TYR A 102 -2.67 5.78 4.33
C TYR A 102 -2.55 4.51 3.48
N GLY A 103 -2.25 4.65 2.17
CA GLY A 103 -1.99 3.50 1.31
C GLY A 103 -0.76 2.69 1.75
N GLY A 104 0.27 3.34 2.29
CA GLY A 104 1.42 2.66 2.91
C GLY A 104 1.00 1.86 4.15
N TYR A 105 0.18 2.45 5.03
CA TYR A 105 -0.47 1.76 6.13
C TYR A 105 -1.28 0.55 5.65
N MET A 106 -2.11 0.75 4.61
CA MET A 106 -2.89 -0.32 3.99
C MET A 106 -2.02 -1.46 3.47
N THR A 107 -0.89 -1.14 2.80
CA THR A 107 0.06 -2.17 2.35
C THR A 107 0.51 -3.05 3.53
N LEU A 108 0.91 -2.43 4.64
CA LEU A 108 1.34 -3.17 5.83
C LEU A 108 0.23 -4.04 6.40
N LYS A 109 -0.97 -3.48 6.60
CA LYS A 109 -2.13 -4.23 7.12
C LYS A 109 -2.56 -5.36 6.19
N MET A 110 -2.44 -5.19 4.87
CA MET A 110 -2.74 -6.23 3.89
C MET A 110 -1.74 -7.39 3.97
N LEU A 111 -0.44 -7.11 4.15
CA LEU A 111 0.59 -8.14 4.33
C LEU A 111 0.43 -8.89 5.67
N GLU A 112 0.12 -8.17 6.75
CA GLU A 112 -0.13 -8.78 8.07
C GLU A 112 -1.34 -9.72 8.09
N ALA A 113 -2.44 -9.24 7.48
CA ALA A 113 -3.71 -9.97 7.51
C ALA A 113 -3.72 -11.18 6.57
N ASN A 114 -2.90 -11.16 5.51
CA ASN A 114 -2.98 -12.11 4.41
C ASN A 114 -1.57 -12.56 3.95
N PRO A 115 -0.75 -13.17 4.82
CA PRO A 115 0.58 -13.65 4.45
C PRO A 115 0.54 -14.59 3.24
N GLY A 116 1.42 -14.38 2.26
CA GLY A 116 1.52 -15.18 1.04
C GLY A 116 0.47 -14.87 -0.04
N VAL A 117 -0.41 -13.90 0.18
CA VAL A 117 -1.35 -13.46 -0.87
C VAL A 117 -0.65 -12.56 -1.89
N TYR A 118 0.26 -11.71 -1.44
CA TYR A 118 1.00 -10.80 -2.30
C TYR A 118 2.42 -11.32 -2.52
N ALA A 119 2.94 -11.13 -3.73
CA ALA A 119 4.32 -11.51 -4.04
C ALA A 119 5.34 -10.50 -3.52
N ALA A 120 4.92 -9.25 -3.30
CA ALA A 120 5.70 -8.19 -2.67
C ALA A 120 4.79 -7.03 -2.25
N GLY A 121 5.20 -6.27 -1.23
CA GLY A 121 4.55 -5.04 -0.81
C GLY A 121 5.50 -3.85 -0.76
N ILE A 122 5.04 -2.70 -1.22
CA ILE A 122 5.77 -1.44 -1.16
C ILE A 122 4.95 -0.44 -0.34
N ALA A 123 5.45 -0.08 0.84
CA ALA A 123 4.81 0.86 1.76
C ALA A 123 5.56 2.20 1.77
N GLY A 124 4.99 3.20 1.10
CA GLY A 124 5.55 4.55 1.05
C GLY A 124 5.00 5.44 2.17
N ALA A 125 5.88 6.09 2.93
CA ALA A 125 5.55 7.00 4.03
C ALA A 125 4.37 6.47 4.89
N PRO A 126 4.43 5.21 5.38
CA PRO A 126 3.30 4.57 6.02
C PRO A 126 3.05 5.13 7.43
N VAL A 127 1.79 5.27 7.81
CA VAL A 127 1.43 5.28 9.22
C VAL A 127 1.63 3.87 9.75
N SER A 128 2.32 3.72 10.89
CA SER A 128 2.47 2.43 11.58
C SER A 128 1.69 2.37 12.89
N ARG A 129 1.51 3.54 13.51
CA ARG A 129 0.72 3.74 14.72
C ARG A 129 -0.08 5.03 14.62
N TRP A 130 -1.36 4.97 14.85
CA TRP A 130 -2.24 6.13 14.71
C TRP A 130 -2.02 7.20 15.79
N GLU A 131 -1.41 6.84 16.92
CA GLU A 131 -0.97 7.81 17.95
C GLU A 131 0.22 8.68 17.50
N LEU A 132 0.91 8.31 16.42
CA LEU A 132 1.98 9.10 15.79
C LEU A 132 1.47 10.01 14.66
N TYR A 133 0.15 10.05 14.43
CA TYR A 133 -0.46 10.94 13.45
C TYR A 133 -1.28 12.04 14.12
N ASP A 134 -1.62 13.11 13.37
CA ASP A 134 -2.31 14.26 13.93
C ASP A 134 -3.70 13.91 14.51
N THR A 135 -4.07 14.57 15.61
CA THR A 135 -5.31 14.30 16.32
C THR A 135 -6.54 14.70 15.54
N HIS A 136 -6.46 15.78 14.74
CA HIS A 136 -7.59 16.26 13.96
C HIS A 136 -8.12 15.20 12.99
N TYR A 137 -7.20 14.52 12.28
CA TYR A 137 -7.53 13.41 11.37
C TYR A 137 -7.87 12.14 12.15
N THR A 138 -6.98 11.76 13.05
CA THR A 138 -7.06 10.45 13.71
C THR A 138 -8.31 10.34 14.58
N GLU A 139 -8.56 11.30 15.46
CA GLU A 139 -9.73 11.27 16.35
C GLU A 139 -11.06 11.41 15.59
N ARG A 140 -11.05 12.10 14.45
CA ARG A 140 -12.23 12.20 13.58
C ARG A 140 -12.72 10.82 13.10
N TYR A 141 -11.80 9.90 12.81
CA TYR A 141 -12.12 8.58 12.26
C TYR A 141 -12.03 7.45 13.28
N MET A 142 -11.22 7.61 14.31
CA MET A 142 -10.98 6.58 15.32
C MET A 142 -11.63 6.91 16.66
N GLY A 143 -11.89 8.19 16.96
CA GLY A 143 -12.30 8.65 18.30
C GLY A 143 -11.12 8.93 19.22
N ASP A 144 -11.39 9.34 20.45
CA ASP A 144 -10.35 9.60 21.47
C ASP A 144 -9.65 8.28 21.87
N PRO A 145 -8.32 8.16 21.77
CA PRO A 145 -7.60 6.93 22.09
C PRO A 145 -7.75 6.49 23.54
N ARG A 146 -8.09 7.40 24.45
CA ARG A 146 -8.37 7.11 25.86
C ARG A 146 -9.68 6.37 26.07
N GLU A 147 -10.65 6.56 25.16
CA GLU A 147 -11.99 5.98 25.21
C GLU A 147 -12.11 4.72 24.35
N VAL A 148 -11.38 4.66 23.22
CA VAL A 148 -11.51 3.59 22.22
C VAL A 148 -10.19 2.83 22.01
N THR A 149 -9.50 2.51 23.08
CA THR A 149 -8.18 1.85 23.10
C THR A 149 -8.12 0.60 22.22
N ASP A 150 -9.17 -0.22 22.18
CA ASP A 150 -9.19 -1.44 21.39
C ASP A 150 -9.24 -1.18 19.88
N ALA A 151 -9.84 -0.06 19.44
CA ALA A 151 -9.82 0.34 18.05
C ALA A 151 -8.41 0.70 17.60
N TYR A 152 -7.68 1.48 18.40
CA TYR A 152 -6.27 1.81 18.15
C TYR A 152 -5.38 0.57 18.12
N LYS A 153 -5.54 -0.35 19.05
CA LYS A 153 -4.79 -1.62 19.08
C LYS A 153 -5.01 -2.45 17.81
N ARG A 154 -6.26 -2.57 17.33
CA ARG A 154 -6.53 -3.31 16.09
C ARG A 154 -5.94 -2.64 14.86
N ALA A 155 -5.88 -1.31 14.85
CA ALA A 155 -5.32 -0.52 13.77
C ALA A 155 -3.78 -0.45 13.80
N ASP A 156 -3.15 -0.76 14.94
CA ASP A 156 -1.70 -0.69 15.14
C ASP A 156 -0.98 -1.80 14.37
N VAL A 157 -0.11 -1.41 13.43
CA VAL A 157 0.73 -2.32 12.65
C VAL A 157 1.71 -3.10 13.55
N MET A 158 2.15 -2.50 14.68
CA MET A 158 3.12 -3.13 15.56
C MET A 158 2.61 -4.42 16.22
N GLN A 159 1.28 -4.59 16.31
CA GLN A 159 0.69 -5.78 16.95
C GLN A 159 0.95 -7.05 16.12
N ASP A 160 0.90 -6.92 14.81
CA ASP A 160 0.93 -8.04 13.88
C ASP A 160 2.13 -8.01 12.91
N ALA A 161 3.10 -7.11 13.11
CA ALA A 161 4.27 -6.95 12.25
C ALA A 161 5.06 -8.26 12.03
N ALA A 162 5.10 -9.14 13.04
CA ALA A 162 5.74 -10.46 12.95
C ALA A 162 5.06 -11.41 11.95
N LYS A 163 3.83 -11.13 11.51
CA LYS A 163 3.11 -11.92 10.50
C LYS A 163 3.52 -11.58 9.07
N ILE A 164 4.21 -10.47 8.85
CA ILE A 164 4.70 -10.09 7.52
C ILE A 164 5.75 -11.10 7.08
N SER A 165 5.43 -11.87 6.07
CA SER A 165 6.33 -12.88 5.49
C SER A 165 6.67 -12.59 4.03
N ASP A 166 5.90 -11.74 3.39
CA ASP A 166 6.09 -11.35 1.99
C ASP A 166 7.19 -10.28 1.89
N PRO A 167 7.97 -10.24 0.80
CA PRO A 167 8.97 -9.19 0.58
C PRO A 167 8.39 -7.79 0.77
N LEU A 168 9.01 -6.99 1.64
CA LEU A 168 8.56 -5.65 2.00
C LEU A 168 9.64 -4.61 1.68
N LEU A 169 9.26 -3.55 0.97
CA LEU A 169 10.05 -2.33 0.79
C LEU A 169 9.37 -1.16 1.51
N LEU A 170 10.06 -0.58 2.50
CA LEU A 170 9.67 0.66 3.17
C LEU A 170 10.35 1.85 2.47
N ILE A 171 9.57 2.89 2.14
CA ILE A 171 10.08 4.12 1.55
C ILE A 171 9.60 5.31 2.37
N HIS A 172 10.51 6.25 2.74
CA HIS A 172 10.10 7.43 3.51
C HIS A 172 11.02 8.63 3.28
N GLY A 173 10.46 9.84 3.26
CA GLY A 173 11.21 11.09 3.35
C GLY A 173 11.61 11.38 4.79
N MET A 174 12.89 11.63 5.05
CA MET A 174 13.37 11.79 6.43
C MET A 174 12.94 13.12 7.09
N ALA A 175 12.48 14.09 6.30
CA ALA A 175 11.94 15.36 6.78
C ALA A 175 10.41 15.40 6.66
N ASP A 176 9.74 14.24 6.68
CA ASP A 176 8.28 14.15 6.60
C ASP A 176 7.65 14.78 7.85
N ASP A 177 6.90 15.85 7.63
CA ASP A 177 6.21 16.66 8.64
C ASP A 177 4.71 16.36 8.72
N ASN A 178 4.23 15.43 7.88
CA ASN A 178 2.86 14.93 7.88
C ASN A 178 2.79 13.55 8.56
N VAL A 179 3.32 12.51 7.92
CA VAL A 179 3.54 11.22 8.56
C VAL A 179 4.97 11.19 9.06
N VAL A 180 5.18 11.52 10.33
CA VAL A 180 6.52 11.66 10.88
C VAL A 180 7.35 10.41 10.68
N PHE A 181 8.64 10.59 10.36
CA PHE A 181 9.57 9.52 10.02
C PHE A 181 9.69 8.44 11.11
N GLU A 182 9.33 8.78 12.36
CA GLU A 182 9.25 7.84 13.48
C GLU A 182 8.35 6.63 13.17
N ASN A 183 7.29 6.79 12.40
CA ASN A 183 6.45 5.66 11.96
C ASN A 183 7.29 4.55 11.29
N SER A 184 8.18 4.91 10.37
CA SER A 184 9.04 3.93 9.69
C SER A 184 10.18 3.42 10.56
N THR A 185 10.79 4.27 11.40
CA THR A 185 11.90 3.82 12.27
C THR A 185 11.41 2.91 13.39
N ALA A 186 10.25 3.20 13.99
CA ALA A 186 9.64 2.33 14.99
C ALA A 186 9.25 0.97 14.39
N LEU A 187 8.66 0.97 13.19
CA LEU A 187 8.32 -0.27 12.48
C LEU A 187 9.59 -1.07 12.13
N ALA A 188 10.63 -0.42 11.62
CA ALA A 188 11.90 -1.07 11.32
C ALA A 188 12.51 -1.75 12.56
N ALA A 189 12.52 -1.06 13.70
CA ALA A 189 12.98 -1.63 14.96
C ALA A 189 12.14 -2.85 15.39
N LYS A 190 10.82 -2.79 15.21
CA LYS A 190 9.91 -3.92 15.50
C LYS A 190 10.19 -5.12 14.60
N LEU A 191 10.28 -4.91 13.28
CA LEU A 191 10.58 -5.98 12.31
C LEU A 191 11.94 -6.64 12.60
N GLN A 192 12.96 -5.83 12.93
CA GLN A 192 14.29 -6.33 13.33
C GLN A 192 14.22 -7.20 14.60
N ALA A 193 13.47 -6.75 15.61
CA ALA A 193 13.30 -7.50 16.86
C ALA A 193 12.60 -8.84 16.66
N GLU A 194 11.70 -8.92 15.67
CA GLU A 194 10.97 -10.14 15.29
C GLU A 194 11.70 -10.97 14.22
N ALA A 195 12.91 -10.56 13.81
CA ALA A 195 13.70 -11.19 12.74
C ALA A 195 12.94 -11.28 11.39
N VAL A 196 12.04 -10.35 11.11
CA VAL A 196 11.35 -10.23 9.82
C VAL A 196 12.25 -9.50 8.82
N PRO A 197 12.61 -10.07 7.68
CA PRO A 197 13.41 -9.40 6.68
C PRO A 197 12.60 -8.34 5.94
N PHE A 198 13.22 -7.20 5.66
CA PHE A 198 12.65 -6.12 4.85
C PHE A 198 13.75 -5.28 4.21
N GLU A 199 13.39 -4.52 3.18
CA GLU A 199 14.25 -3.51 2.58
C GLU A 199 13.71 -2.11 2.90
N MET A 200 14.60 -1.09 2.90
CA MET A 200 14.17 0.29 3.12
C MET A 200 14.97 1.26 2.26
N MET A 201 14.28 2.31 1.77
CA MET A 201 14.88 3.42 1.04
C MET A 201 14.43 4.74 1.67
N PHE A 202 15.39 5.46 2.27
CA PHE A 202 15.14 6.75 2.87
C PHE A 202 15.62 7.88 1.98
N TYR A 203 14.84 8.98 1.97
CA TYR A 203 15.13 10.16 1.18
C TYR A 203 15.46 11.34 2.10
N PRO A 204 16.76 11.60 2.38
CA PRO A 204 17.17 12.73 3.21
C PRO A 204 16.72 14.06 2.61
N GLY A 205 16.15 14.94 3.46
CA GLY A 205 15.68 16.28 3.06
C GLY A 205 14.33 16.31 2.34
N PHE A 206 13.70 15.15 2.08
CA PHE A 206 12.35 15.11 1.51
C PHE A 206 11.30 14.97 2.60
N THR A 207 10.18 15.68 2.40
CA THR A 207 8.98 15.65 3.22
C THR A 207 8.06 14.50 2.81
N HIS A 208 6.76 14.60 3.09
CA HIS A 208 5.76 13.57 2.74
C HIS A 208 5.72 13.26 1.24
N ARG A 209 6.11 14.21 0.40
CA ARG A 209 6.21 14.02 -1.05
C ARG A 209 7.68 13.86 -1.45
N VAL A 210 8.08 12.64 -1.74
CA VAL A 210 9.36 12.35 -2.39
C VAL A 210 9.21 12.54 -3.90
N GLY A 211 9.84 13.58 -4.47
CA GLY A 211 9.66 13.89 -5.88
C GLY A 211 10.66 14.89 -6.43
N GLY A 212 10.54 15.15 -7.73
CA GLY A 212 11.45 15.99 -8.52
C GLY A 212 12.06 15.18 -9.68
N PRO A 213 12.55 15.82 -10.73
CA PRO A 213 12.85 15.14 -12.00
C PRO A 213 13.75 13.90 -11.87
N LYS A 214 14.88 14.03 -11.15
CA LYS A 214 15.82 12.91 -10.95
C LYS A 214 15.39 11.99 -9.80
N VAL A 215 14.84 12.55 -8.71
CA VAL A 215 14.45 11.78 -7.54
C VAL A 215 13.24 10.90 -7.82
N SER A 216 12.28 11.39 -8.61
CA SER A 216 11.16 10.54 -9.04
C SER A 216 11.64 9.34 -9.87
N VAL A 217 12.63 9.54 -10.76
CA VAL A 217 13.23 8.44 -11.52
C VAL A 217 13.94 7.45 -10.58
N HIS A 218 14.71 7.94 -9.61
CA HIS A 218 15.37 7.09 -8.60
C HIS A 218 14.35 6.28 -7.80
N LEU A 219 13.27 6.93 -7.31
CA LEU A 219 12.21 6.29 -6.54
C LEU A 219 11.57 5.14 -7.32
N TRP A 220 11.17 5.39 -8.57
CA TRP A 220 10.49 4.38 -9.38
C TRP A 220 11.44 3.28 -9.85
N ASN A 221 12.70 3.58 -10.14
CA ASN A 221 13.70 2.54 -10.41
C ASN A 221 13.92 1.65 -9.19
N THR A 222 14.03 2.24 -7.98
CA THR A 222 14.14 1.47 -6.73
C THR A 222 12.96 0.50 -6.55
N ILE A 223 11.72 0.97 -6.82
CA ILE A 223 10.52 0.12 -6.76
C ILE A 223 10.59 -1.01 -7.78
N PHE A 224 10.89 -0.71 -9.04
CA PHE A 224 10.94 -1.74 -10.10
C PHE A 224 12.08 -2.74 -9.88
N GLU A 225 13.25 -2.29 -9.46
CA GLU A 225 14.38 -3.18 -9.13
C GLU A 225 14.04 -4.10 -7.94
N PHE A 226 13.35 -3.58 -6.92
CA PHE A 226 12.85 -4.41 -5.82
C PHE A 226 11.88 -5.48 -6.33
N LEU A 227 10.92 -5.12 -7.18
CA LEU A 227 9.97 -6.07 -7.77
C LEU A 227 10.66 -7.11 -8.65
N ASP A 228 11.64 -6.69 -9.46
CA ASP A 228 12.40 -7.60 -10.34
C ASP A 228 13.21 -8.61 -9.53
N ARG A 229 13.91 -8.17 -8.46
CA ARG A 229 14.68 -9.06 -7.57
C ARG A 229 13.80 -10.09 -6.84
N ASN A 230 12.55 -9.73 -6.55
CA ASN A 230 11.59 -10.60 -5.88
C ASN A 230 10.69 -11.38 -6.87
N GLY A 231 11.08 -11.44 -8.16
CA GLY A 231 10.41 -12.27 -9.17
C GLY A 231 9.02 -11.74 -9.61
N VAL A 232 8.68 -10.49 -9.27
CA VAL A 232 7.38 -9.88 -9.63
C VAL A 232 7.47 -9.11 -10.95
N GLY A 233 8.67 -8.82 -11.44
CA GLY A 233 8.88 -8.13 -12.71
C GLY A 233 8.27 -8.86 -13.91
N PRO A 234 7.95 -8.14 -15.00
CA PRO A 234 7.37 -8.76 -16.21
C PRO A 234 8.31 -9.69 -16.97
N GLY A 235 9.56 -9.82 -16.53
CA GLY A 235 10.61 -10.58 -17.20
C GLY A 235 11.27 -9.82 -18.36
N PRO A 236 12.30 -10.38 -18.98
CA PRO A 236 12.92 -9.76 -20.14
C PRO A 236 11.90 -9.66 -21.29
N ARG A 237 11.96 -8.52 -22.00
CA ARG A 237 11.17 -8.26 -23.19
C ARG A 237 11.69 -9.05 -24.38
#